data_63fe172341bc76cf25e38b28084b615a
#
_entry.id   63fe172341bc76cf25e38b28084b615a
#
_cell.length_a   1.000
_cell.length_b   1.000
_cell.length_c   1.000
_cell.angle_alpha   90.00
_cell.angle_beta   90.00
_cell.angle_gamma   90.00
#
_symmetry.space_group_name_H-M   'P 1'
#
loop_
_entity.id
_entity.type
_entity.pdbx_description
1 polymer ?
#
loop_
_entity_poly.entity_id
_entity_poly.type
_entity_poly.pdbx_seq_one_letter_code
_entity_poly.pdbx_strand_id
1 'polypeptide(L)'
;MTSIGGAASSGMVDWNLAVATATRLVRPGPEVSRDEARAVVSELRAHAKSSEEHVRSFTRMATDAAHDTPVLVVDRAGWVRANVAGFREILKPLLDKMEDRRGGGAGGAMMGAVGGKVTGVELGMLLSFLASRVLGQYETFAPPSRDLPAGANGGGRLLLVAPNIVHVERELDVDPHDFRLWVCLHEETHRTQFTAVPWLRDHLEGEIQSFLGETEVDPMTVLERLREAASSLAGNRSDEEDEGGRTLVEIVQTPAQREILGRLTAVMSLLEGHADYVMDGVGPAVVPSVGEIREKFKERRAKGASRLDQALRKLLGLDAKLRQYRDGERFVRAVVEEVGMDGFNRVWTSPNTLPTKAEIAKPADWVARVHRRTES
;
A
#
# COMPACT_ATOMS: atom_id res chain seq x y z
N MET A 1 40.88 -14.88 -8.33
CA MET A 1 39.85 -14.94 -9.39
C MET A 1 38.72 -15.85 -8.91
N THR A 2 37.76 -15.26 -8.20
CA THR A 2 36.61 -16.00 -7.66
C THR A 2 35.41 -15.64 -8.55
N SER A 3 34.97 -16.60 -9.35
CA SER A 3 33.84 -16.52 -10.26
C SER A 3 32.55 -16.28 -9.45
N ILE A 4 31.98 -15.13 -9.58
CA ILE A 4 30.60 -14.85 -9.10
C ILE A 4 29.68 -15.47 -10.18
N GLY A 5 29.33 -16.74 -10.00
CA GLY A 5 28.29 -17.38 -10.77
C GLY A 5 26.95 -16.74 -10.46
N GLY A 6 26.49 -15.84 -11.31
CA GLY A 6 25.12 -15.35 -11.31
C GLY A 6 24.19 -16.52 -11.61
N ALA A 7 23.46 -17.01 -10.61
CA ALA A 7 22.33 -17.90 -10.83
C ALA A 7 21.35 -17.15 -11.74
N ALA A 8 21.21 -17.61 -12.98
CA ALA A 8 20.18 -17.16 -13.89
C ALA A 8 18.83 -17.48 -13.22
N SER A 9 18.08 -16.45 -12.83
CA SER A 9 16.71 -16.61 -12.36
C SER A 9 15.87 -17.09 -13.54
N SER A 10 15.59 -18.40 -13.60
CA SER A 10 14.69 -19.01 -14.57
C SER A 10 13.21 -18.78 -14.23
N GLY A 11 12.92 -17.76 -13.44
CA GLY A 11 11.59 -17.45 -12.96
C GLY A 11 10.77 -16.63 -13.97
N MET A 12 9.45 -16.68 -13.82
CA MET A 12 8.48 -15.93 -14.65
C MET A 12 8.64 -14.41 -14.57
N VAL A 13 9.33 -13.90 -13.56
CA VAL A 13 9.63 -12.46 -13.37
C VAL A 13 11.11 -12.27 -13.13
N ASP A 14 11.75 -11.45 -13.95
CA ASP A 14 13.11 -10.98 -13.69
C ASP A 14 13.07 -9.79 -12.71
N TRP A 15 13.15 -10.10 -11.43
CA TRP A 15 13.11 -9.10 -10.34
C TRP A 15 14.30 -8.13 -10.38
N ASN A 16 15.47 -8.59 -10.82
CA ASN A 16 16.64 -7.72 -10.94
C ASN A 16 16.45 -6.72 -12.06
N LEU A 17 15.88 -7.16 -13.19
CA LEU A 17 15.53 -6.29 -14.30
C LEU A 17 14.42 -5.31 -13.90
N ALA A 18 13.43 -5.72 -13.11
CA ALA A 18 12.39 -4.84 -12.58
C ALA A 18 12.99 -3.71 -11.73
N VAL A 19 13.88 -4.04 -10.79
CA VAL A 19 14.59 -3.04 -9.97
C VAL A 19 15.44 -2.11 -10.84
N ALA A 20 16.22 -2.66 -11.77
CA ALA A 20 17.09 -1.88 -12.64
C ALA A 20 16.28 -0.92 -13.53
N THR A 21 15.19 -1.41 -14.13
CA THR A 21 14.27 -0.61 -14.95
C THR A 21 13.63 0.49 -14.12
N ALA A 22 13.06 0.15 -12.97
CA ALA A 22 12.41 1.12 -12.09
C ALA A 22 13.39 2.20 -11.63
N THR A 23 14.57 1.80 -11.16
CA THR A 23 15.60 2.74 -10.67
C THR A 23 16.10 3.69 -11.78
N ARG A 24 16.15 3.21 -13.02
CA ARG A 24 16.55 4.03 -14.17
C ARG A 24 15.47 5.00 -14.62
N LEU A 25 14.20 4.60 -14.52
CA LEU A 25 13.06 5.40 -14.99
C LEU A 25 12.51 6.34 -13.93
N VAL A 26 12.77 6.06 -12.65
CA VAL A 26 12.27 6.90 -11.57
C VAL A 26 12.85 8.31 -11.70
N ARG A 27 11.96 9.31 -11.72
CA ARG A 27 12.37 10.71 -11.80
C ARG A 27 13.08 11.12 -10.53
N PRO A 28 14.13 11.96 -10.62
CA PRO A 28 14.71 12.58 -9.44
C PRO A 28 13.64 13.35 -8.65
N GLY A 29 13.85 13.49 -7.35
CA GLY A 29 13.01 14.35 -6.50
C GLY A 29 13.21 15.83 -6.81
N PRO A 30 12.63 16.72 -6.00
CA PRO A 30 12.90 18.15 -6.09
C PRO A 30 14.37 18.43 -5.84
N GLU A 31 14.88 19.47 -6.49
CA GLU A 31 16.25 19.94 -6.22
C GLU A 31 16.35 20.50 -4.80
N VAL A 32 17.26 19.96 -4.03
CA VAL A 32 17.57 20.36 -2.65
C VAL A 32 19.08 20.31 -2.42
N SER A 33 19.59 21.18 -1.56
CA SER A 33 20.97 21.09 -1.11
C SER A 33 21.20 19.84 -0.24
N ARG A 34 22.45 19.43 -0.08
CA ARG A 34 22.80 18.31 0.80
C ARG A 34 22.41 18.58 2.27
N ASP A 35 22.52 19.81 2.70
CA ASP A 35 22.22 20.20 4.08
C ASP A 35 20.69 20.23 4.30
N GLU A 36 19.92 20.73 3.34
CA GLU A 36 18.47 20.63 3.35
C GLU A 36 18.00 19.18 3.35
N ALA A 37 18.58 18.32 2.51
CA ALA A 37 18.23 16.90 2.50
C ALA A 37 18.51 16.22 3.85
N ARG A 38 19.64 16.55 4.51
CA ARG A 38 19.97 16.03 5.84
C ARG A 38 18.99 16.55 6.91
N ALA A 39 18.62 17.83 6.83
CA ALA A 39 17.65 18.42 7.74
C ALA A 39 16.28 17.73 7.62
N VAL A 40 15.78 17.55 6.40
CA VAL A 40 14.52 16.83 6.12
C VAL A 40 14.56 15.40 6.68
N VAL A 41 15.62 14.65 6.42
CA VAL A 41 15.77 13.27 6.93
C VAL A 41 15.78 13.23 8.45
N SER A 42 16.50 14.17 9.08
CA SER A 42 16.55 14.27 10.55
C SER A 42 15.20 14.59 11.14
N GLU A 43 14.49 15.53 10.54
CA GLU A 43 13.15 15.95 10.98
C GLU A 43 12.12 14.83 10.82
N LEU A 44 12.07 14.15 9.67
CA LEU A 44 11.19 13.01 9.44
C LEU A 44 11.41 11.89 10.47
N ARG A 45 12.66 11.62 10.85
CA ARG A 45 12.97 10.65 11.91
C ARG A 45 12.47 11.10 13.28
N ALA A 46 12.60 12.39 13.59
CA ALA A 46 12.10 12.97 14.83
C ALA A 46 10.56 12.90 14.87
N HIS A 47 9.90 13.29 13.78
CA HIS A 47 8.44 13.23 13.65
C HIS A 47 7.89 11.80 13.73
N ALA A 48 8.51 10.83 13.06
CA ALA A 48 8.10 9.44 13.18
C ALA A 48 8.16 8.94 14.63
N LYS A 49 9.20 9.36 15.38
CA LYS A 49 9.31 9.01 16.80
C LYS A 49 8.25 9.70 17.66
N SER A 50 7.99 11.00 17.45
CA SER A 50 6.97 11.72 18.24
C SER A 50 5.54 11.28 17.88
N SER A 51 5.29 10.90 16.62
CA SER A 51 3.99 10.42 16.16
C SER A 51 3.53 9.16 16.90
N GLU A 52 4.45 8.29 17.33
CA GLU A 52 4.12 7.07 18.07
C GLU A 52 3.34 7.37 19.36
N GLU A 53 3.78 8.35 20.13
CA GLU A 53 3.11 8.75 21.37
C GLU A 53 1.73 9.35 21.09
N HIS A 54 1.63 10.22 20.08
CA HIS A 54 0.37 10.86 19.69
C HIS A 54 -0.66 9.83 19.20
N VAL A 55 -0.26 8.91 18.33
CA VAL A 55 -1.13 7.86 17.81
C VAL A 55 -1.57 6.94 18.92
N ARG A 56 -0.66 6.47 19.77
CA ARG A 56 -0.98 5.59 20.91
C ARG A 56 -1.94 6.25 21.89
N SER A 57 -1.69 7.50 22.24
CA SER A 57 -2.56 8.25 23.16
C SER A 57 -3.96 8.44 22.59
N PHE A 58 -4.06 8.78 21.31
CA PHE A 58 -5.33 9.02 20.66
C PHE A 58 -6.13 7.73 20.42
N THR A 59 -5.49 6.69 19.88
CA THR A 59 -6.14 5.43 19.52
C THR A 59 -6.36 4.50 20.72
N ARG A 60 -5.62 4.70 21.82
CA ARG A 60 -5.55 3.77 22.96
C ARG A 60 -5.08 2.36 22.58
N MET A 61 -4.46 2.21 21.41
CA MET A 61 -3.81 0.98 20.99
C MET A 61 -2.37 1.01 21.51
N ALA A 62 -1.98 0.03 22.29
CA ALA A 62 -0.63 -0.07 22.82
C ALA A 62 0.02 -1.38 22.38
N THR A 63 1.28 -1.29 21.99
CA THR A 63 2.11 -2.45 21.71
C THR A 63 3.58 -2.11 21.98
N ASP A 64 4.28 -3.04 22.62
CA ASP A 64 5.75 -2.92 22.80
C ASP A 64 6.49 -3.25 21.49
N ALA A 65 5.84 -3.96 20.56
CA ALA A 65 6.42 -4.34 19.28
C ALA A 65 6.66 -3.15 18.34
N ALA A 66 6.00 -2.01 18.57
CA ALA A 66 6.21 -0.81 17.75
C ALA A 66 7.66 -0.28 17.85
N HIS A 67 8.27 -0.37 19.03
CA HIS A 67 9.65 0.07 19.23
C HIS A 67 10.69 -0.74 18.45
N ASP A 68 10.39 -2.00 18.17
CA ASP A 68 11.30 -2.90 17.42
C ASP A 68 11.14 -2.78 15.91
N THR A 69 10.14 -2.02 15.44
CA THR A 69 9.86 -1.84 14.01
C THR A 69 10.66 -0.65 13.45
N PRO A 70 11.58 -0.88 12.50
CA PRO A 70 12.44 0.17 12.00
C PRO A 70 11.71 1.21 11.16
N VAL A 71 12.07 2.48 11.34
CA VAL A 71 11.65 3.59 10.49
C VAL A 71 12.78 3.95 9.53
N LEU A 72 12.54 3.83 8.24
CA LEU A 72 13.50 4.10 7.19
C LEU A 72 13.04 5.31 6.36
N VAL A 73 13.87 6.36 6.37
CA VAL A 73 13.69 7.48 5.44
C VAL A 73 14.48 7.17 4.18
N VAL A 74 13.78 7.03 3.07
CA VAL A 74 14.33 6.52 1.80
C VAL A 74 14.12 7.51 0.65
N ASP A 75 14.93 7.33 -0.39
CA ASP A 75 14.65 7.90 -1.71
C ASP A 75 13.69 7.01 -2.51
N ARG A 76 13.28 7.46 -3.69
CA ARG A 76 12.37 6.71 -4.57
C ARG A 76 12.94 5.36 -5.00
N ALA A 77 14.25 5.29 -5.25
CA ALA A 77 14.92 4.04 -5.61
C ALA A 77 15.00 3.08 -4.42
N GLY A 78 15.19 3.59 -3.21
CA GLY A 78 15.10 2.83 -1.96
C GLY A 78 13.74 2.22 -1.75
N TRP A 79 12.67 3.00 -2.00
CA TRP A 79 11.30 2.50 -1.95
C TRP A 79 11.06 1.37 -2.97
N VAL A 80 11.56 1.50 -4.21
CA VAL A 80 11.47 0.43 -5.22
C VAL A 80 12.12 -0.86 -4.72
N ARG A 81 13.36 -0.78 -4.22
CA ARG A 81 14.08 -1.95 -3.71
C ARG A 81 13.35 -2.64 -2.57
N ALA A 82 12.80 -1.85 -1.65
CA ALA A 82 12.03 -2.36 -0.53
C ALA A 82 10.79 -3.13 -1.02
N ASN A 83 9.99 -2.50 -1.88
CA ASN A 83 8.72 -3.09 -2.35
C ASN A 83 8.92 -4.33 -3.23
N VAL A 84 9.95 -4.38 -4.07
CA VAL A 84 10.26 -5.58 -4.86
C VAL A 84 10.51 -6.78 -3.96
N ALA A 85 11.18 -6.59 -2.83
CA ALA A 85 11.41 -7.66 -1.87
C ALA A 85 10.09 -8.21 -1.29
N GLY A 86 9.18 -7.34 -0.88
CA GLY A 86 7.85 -7.73 -0.36
C GLY A 86 6.98 -8.40 -1.44
N PHE A 87 6.93 -7.85 -2.65
CA PHE A 87 6.18 -8.46 -3.76
C PHE A 87 6.69 -9.85 -4.12
N ARG A 88 8.00 -10.06 -4.05
CA ARG A 88 8.60 -11.37 -4.31
C ARG A 88 8.12 -12.42 -3.32
N GLU A 89 8.02 -12.07 -2.03
CA GLU A 89 7.51 -12.99 -1.01
C GLU A 89 6.03 -13.32 -1.21
N ILE A 90 5.19 -12.31 -1.41
CA ILE A 90 3.74 -12.49 -1.57
C ILE A 90 3.40 -13.30 -2.84
N LEU A 91 4.10 -13.03 -3.95
CA LEU A 91 3.81 -13.67 -5.24
C LEU A 91 4.48 -15.02 -5.41
N LYS A 92 5.42 -15.38 -4.51
CA LYS A 92 6.17 -16.63 -4.61
C LYS A 92 5.27 -17.87 -4.78
N PRO A 93 4.21 -18.12 -3.97
CA PRO A 93 3.37 -19.29 -4.12
C PRO A 93 2.64 -19.35 -5.47
N LEU A 94 2.22 -18.19 -6.01
CA LEU A 94 1.60 -18.13 -7.34
C LEU A 94 2.60 -18.47 -8.43
N LEU A 95 3.80 -17.91 -8.36
CA LEU A 95 4.85 -18.16 -9.34
C LEU A 95 5.30 -19.62 -9.32
N ASP A 96 5.48 -20.21 -8.14
CA ASP A 96 5.81 -21.63 -7.97
C ASP A 96 4.72 -22.52 -8.62
N LYS A 97 3.43 -22.26 -8.35
CA LYS A 97 2.29 -22.99 -8.95
C LYS A 97 2.24 -22.87 -10.48
N MET A 98 2.64 -21.72 -11.01
CA MET A 98 2.68 -21.48 -12.45
C MET A 98 3.89 -22.17 -13.12
N GLU A 99 5.03 -22.26 -12.44
CA GLU A 99 6.21 -23.00 -12.92
C GLU A 99 5.93 -24.50 -12.98
N ASP A 100 5.28 -25.07 -11.96
CA ASP A 100 4.89 -26.49 -11.91
C ASP A 100 3.96 -26.88 -13.08
N ARG A 101 3.05 -25.98 -13.47
CA ARG A 101 2.14 -26.21 -14.61
C ARG A 101 2.81 -26.18 -15.99
N ARG A 102 3.96 -25.51 -16.13
CA ARG A 102 4.66 -25.35 -17.42
C ARG A 102 5.44 -26.59 -17.88
N GLY A 103 5.68 -27.55 -17.02
CA GLY A 103 6.46 -28.76 -17.35
C GLY A 103 7.88 -28.47 -17.85
N GLY A 104 8.87 -29.15 -17.30
CA GLY A 104 10.29 -28.87 -17.48
C GLY A 104 10.92 -29.22 -18.85
N GLY A 105 10.33 -28.78 -19.96
CA GLY A 105 10.92 -28.93 -21.29
C GLY A 105 11.85 -27.77 -21.69
N ALA A 106 12.94 -28.04 -22.44
CA ALA A 106 13.91 -27.03 -22.89
C ALA A 106 13.32 -25.87 -23.68
N GLY A 107 12.19 -26.07 -24.41
CA GLY A 107 11.44 -25.02 -25.09
C GLY A 107 10.68 -24.11 -24.12
N GLY A 108 10.20 -24.67 -23.00
CA GLY A 108 9.54 -23.90 -21.94
C GLY A 108 10.50 -22.98 -21.18
N ALA A 109 11.74 -23.41 -20.98
CA ALA A 109 12.76 -22.60 -20.30
C ALA A 109 13.18 -21.37 -21.12
N MET A 110 13.31 -21.47 -22.44
CA MET A 110 13.67 -20.35 -23.31
C MET A 110 12.52 -19.35 -23.43
N MET A 111 11.28 -19.81 -23.56
CA MET A 111 10.09 -18.96 -23.59
C MET A 111 9.83 -18.30 -22.23
N GLY A 112 10.13 -19.00 -21.12
CA GLY A 112 10.11 -18.47 -19.77
C GLY A 112 11.13 -17.35 -19.54
N ALA A 113 12.35 -17.48 -20.06
CA ALA A 113 13.40 -16.47 -19.93
C ALA A 113 13.07 -15.17 -20.68
N VAL A 114 12.45 -15.24 -21.87
CA VAL A 114 12.01 -14.07 -22.62
C VAL A 114 10.79 -13.44 -21.96
N GLY A 115 9.79 -14.22 -21.55
CA GLY A 115 8.61 -13.75 -20.85
C GLY A 115 8.94 -13.08 -19.52
N GLY A 116 9.85 -13.68 -18.73
CA GLY A 116 10.30 -13.09 -17.46
C GLY A 116 11.00 -11.74 -17.59
N LYS A 117 11.71 -11.51 -18.68
CA LYS A 117 12.33 -10.20 -18.97
C LYS A 117 11.28 -9.13 -19.33
N VAL A 118 10.30 -9.49 -20.13
CA VAL A 118 9.21 -8.56 -20.48
C VAL A 118 8.43 -8.17 -19.22
N THR A 119 8.04 -9.16 -18.41
CA THR A 119 7.33 -8.90 -17.14
C THR A 119 8.19 -8.08 -16.17
N GLY A 120 9.50 -8.28 -16.12
CA GLY A 120 10.42 -7.50 -15.31
C GLY A 120 10.45 -6.02 -15.71
N VAL A 121 10.47 -5.71 -17.01
CA VAL A 121 10.43 -4.33 -17.52
C VAL A 121 9.09 -3.67 -17.19
N GLU A 122 7.98 -4.35 -17.44
CA GLU A 122 6.63 -3.83 -17.18
C GLU A 122 6.41 -3.52 -15.68
N LEU A 123 6.82 -4.45 -14.81
CA LEU A 123 6.79 -4.23 -13.37
C LEU A 123 7.70 -3.06 -12.96
N GLY A 124 8.88 -2.95 -13.56
CA GLY A 124 9.79 -1.84 -13.32
C GLY A 124 9.20 -0.49 -13.70
N MET A 125 8.47 -0.40 -14.81
CA MET A 125 7.76 0.83 -15.21
C MET A 125 6.66 1.20 -14.19
N LEU A 126 5.86 0.22 -13.77
CA LEU A 126 4.82 0.43 -12.76
C LEU A 126 5.40 0.90 -11.43
N LEU A 127 6.45 0.24 -10.95
CA LEU A 127 7.13 0.61 -9.70
C LEU A 127 7.75 2.01 -9.76
N SER A 128 8.35 2.39 -10.90
CA SER A 128 8.87 3.74 -11.13
C SER A 128 7.78 4.81 -10.99
N PHE A 129 6.61 4.53 -11.53
CA PHE A 129 5.47 5.42 -11.43
C PHE A 129 4.97 5.55 -9.99
N LEU A 130 4.77 4.43 -9.28
CA LEU A 130 4.32 4.42 -7.89
C LEU A 130 5.34 5.08 -6.95
N ALA A 131 6.63 4.80 -7.15
CA ALA A 131 7.73 5.37 -6.36
C ALA A 131 7.76 6.90 -6.35
N SER A 132 7.17 7.54 -7.37
CA SER A 132 7.10 9.00 -7.48
C SER A 132 5.87 9.62 -6.77
N ARG A 133 4.99 8.81 -6.17
CA ARG A 133 3.70 9.25 -5.62
C ARG A 133 3.50 8.91 -4.15
N VAL A 134 4.05 7.80 -3.70
CA VAL A 134 3.91 7.32 -2.33
C VAL A 134 4.68 8.22 -1.38
N LEU A 135 4.03 8.76 -0.35
CA LEU A 135 4.67 9.61 0.69
C LEU A 135 5.30 8.74 1.76
N GLY A 136 4.63 7.69 2.17
CA GLY A 136 5.11 6.70 3.09
C GLY A 136 4.40 5.37 2.89
N GLN A 137 4.82 4.36 3.63
CA GLN A 137 4.23 3.02 3.59
C GLN A 137 4.69 2.20 4.78
N TYR A 138 3.74 1.56 5.46
CA TYR A 138 4.08 0.45 6.33
C TYR A 138 4.19 -0.83 5.50
N GLU A 139 5.40 -1.36 5.38
CA GLU A 139 5.69 -2.57 4.62
C GLU A 139 5.50 -3.80 5.52
N THR A 140 4.29 -4.33 5.52
CA THR A 140 3.87 -5.45 6.37
C THR A 140 4.57 -6.76 6.03
N PHE A 141 4.87 -6.98 4.74
CA PHE A 141 5.42 -8.24 4.22
C PHE A 141 6.91 -8.13 3.91
N ALA A 142 7.62 -7.24 4.59
CA ALA A 142 9.06 -7.15 4.46
C ALA A 142 9.73 -8.47 4.86
N PRO A 143 10.61 -9.03 4.01
CA PRO A 143 11.39 -10.19 4.41
C PRO A 143 12.32 -9.83 5.58
N PRO A 144 12.67 -10.79 6.46
CA PRO A 144 13.67 -10.59 7.50
C PRO A 144 14.97 -10.08 6.86
N SER A 145 15.40 -8.88 7.21
CA SER A 145 16.64 -8.32 6.69
C SER A 145 17.79 -8.65 7.62
N ARG A 146 18.92 -9.12 7.05
CA ARG A 146 20.17 -9.35 7.81
C ARG A 146 20.81 -8.06 8.31
N ASP A 147 20.38 -6.93 7.75
CA ASP A 147 20.92 -5.59 8.10
C ASP A 147 20.12 -4.90 9.22
N LEU A 148 19.08 -5.57 9.75
CA LEU A 148 18.30 -5.08 10.89
C LEU A 148 18.89 -5.60 12.20
N PRO A 149 18.76 -4.84 13.30
CA PRO A 149 19.18 -5.28 14.62
C PRO A 149 18.60 -6.66 14.96
N ALA A 150 19.40 -7.52 15.61
CA ALA A 150 18.94 -8.81 16.09
C ALA A 150 17.80 -8.59 17.10
N GLY A 151 16.59 -9.01 16.75
CA GLY A 151 15.36 -8.76 17.52
C GLY A 151 14.22 -8.22 16.69
N ALA A 152 14.46 -7.61 15.54
CA ALA A 152 13.44 -7.19 14.58
C ALA A 152 12.86 -8.42 13.84
N ASN A 153 12.27 -9.32 14.61
CA ASN A 153 11.70 -10.57 14.09
C ASN A 153 10.37 -10.29 13.39
N GLY A 154 10.41 -10.14 12.07
CA GLY A 154 9.23 -10.35 11.22
C GLY A 154 8.13 -9.28 11.28
N GLY A 155 8.33 -8.14 11.91
CA GLY A 155 7.28 -7.15 12.18
C GLY A 155 7.04 -6.09 11.10
N GLY A 156 7.62 -6.20 9.90
CA GLY A 156 7.50 -5.14 8.90
C GLY A 156 8.45 -3.96 9.14
N ARG A 157 8.28 -2.88 8.37
CA ARG A 157 9.05 -1.63 8.50
C ARG A 157 8.27 -0.44 7.98
N LEU A 158 8.50 0.72 8.57
CA LEU A 158 7.91 1.98 8.12
C LEU A 158 8.86 2.67 7.14
N LEU A 159 8.39 2.98 5.95
CA LEU A 159 9.12 3.71 4.92
C LEU A 159 8.54 5.13 4.80
N LEU A 160 9.41 6.14 4.80
CA LEU A 160 9.06 7.53 4.49
C LEU A 160 9.85 7.95 3.25
N VAL A 161 9.15 8.37 2.19
CA VAL A 161 9.77 8.72 0.90
C VAL A 161 10.06 10.22 0.87
N ALA A 162 11.18 10.63 1.45
CA ALA A 162 11.52 12.03 1.65
C ALA A 162 11.38 12.92 0.41
N PRO A 163 11.86 12.54 -0.81
CA PRO A 163 11.73 13.41 -1.97
C PRO A 163 10.27 13.60 -2.43
N ASN A 164 9.36 12.69 -2.10
CA ASN A 164 7.94 12.87 -2.40
C ASN A 164 7.26 13.79 -1.40
N ILE A 165 7.61 13.66 -0.13
CA ILE A 165 7.12 14.53 0.94
C ILE A 165 7.49 15.97 0.63
N VAL A 166 8.79 16.24 0.36
CA VAL A 166 9.28 17.58 -0.02
C VAL A 166 8.62 18.10 -1.31
N HIS A 167 8.36 17.22 -2.27
CA HIS A 167 7.69 17.61 -3.51
C HIS A 167 6.24 18.08 -3.24
N VAL A 168 5.52 17.33 -2.41
CA VAL A 168 4.11 17.61 -2.14
C VAL A 168 3.93 18.82 -1.21
N GLU A 169 4.76 18.97 -0.17
CA GLU A 169 4.69 20.17 0.69
C GLU A 169 4.91 21.47 -0.09
N ARG A 170 5.84 21.46 -1.07
CA ARG A 170 6.08 22.59 -1.97
C ARG A 170 4.94 22.81 -2.98
N GLU A 171 4.40 21.71 -3.55
CA GLU A 171 3.28 21.76 -4.48
C GLU A 171 2.01 22.34 -3.83
N LEU A 172 1.77 21.99 -2.58
CA LEU A 172 0.61 22.44 -1.80
C LEU A 172 0.83 23.83 -1.18
N ASP A 173 2.05 24.31 -1.13
CA ASP A 173 2.41 25.55 -0.44
C ASP A 173 1.88 25.55 1.01
N VAL A 174 2.25 24.53 1.78
CA VAL A 174 1.89 24.34 3.18
C VAL A 174 3.12 24.44 4.07
N ASP A 175 2.90 24.61 5.39
CA ASP A 175 4.02 24.57 6.34
C ASP A 175 4.72 23.22 6.30
N PRO A 176 6.04 23.17 5.99
CA PRO A 176 6.76 21.89 5.82
C PRO A 176 6.85 21.07 7.11
N HIS A 177 7.00 21.72 8.27
CA HIS A 177 7.07 21.05 9.56
C HIS A 177 5.77 20.31 9.87
N ASP A 178 4.67 21.01 9.76
CA ASP A 178 3.33 20.46 10.00
C ASP A 178 2.98 19.36 9.00
N PHE A 179 3.30 19.57 7.71
CA PHE A 179 3.02 18.57 6.68
C PHE A 179 3.79 17.26 6.89
N ARG A 180 5.09 17.36 7.24
CA ARG A 180 5.93 16.20 7.55
C ARG A 180 5.41 15.42 8.76
N LEU A 181 5.01 16.13 9.82
CA LEU A 181 4.41 15.52 10.99
C LEU A 181 3.07 14.86 10.66
N TRP A 182 2.23 15.53 9.87
CA TRP A 182 0.94 15.01 9.43
C TRP A 182 1.09 13.71 8.63
N VAL A 183 2.06 13.62 7.70
CA VAL A 183 2.38 12.37 6.99
C VAL A 183 2.87 11.30 7.97
N CYS A 184 3.76 11.65 8.92
CA CYS A 184 4.26 10.71 9.90
C CYS A 184 3.15 10.14 10.80
N LEU A 185 2.15 10.94 11.19
CA LEU A 185 0.99 10.48 11.96
C LEU A 185 0.18 9.44 11.19
N HIS A 186 -0.03 9.64 9.89
CA HIS A 186 -0.73 8.69 9.03
C HIS A 186 0.00 7.34 8.96
N GLU A 187 1.25 7.37 8.62
CA GLU A 187 2.08 6.16 8.47
C GLU A 187 2.30 5.43 9.79
N GLU A 188 2.43 6.19 10.88
CA GLU A 188 2.54 5.64 12.23
C GLU A 188 1.25 4.93 12.67
N THR A 189 0.10 5.44 12.23
CA THR A 189 -1.17 4.76 12.49
C THR A 189 -1.18 3.38 11.84
N HIS A 190 -0.70 3.25 10.60
CA HIS A 190 -0.56 1.95 9.96
C HIS A 190 0.41 1.05 10.72
N ARG A 191 1.57 1.55 11.16
CA ARG A 191 2.49 0.78 11.99
C ARG A 191 1.80 0.27 13.26
N THR A 192 1.07 1.14 13.96
CA THR A 192 0.31 0.78 15.16
C THR A 192 -0.74 -0.28 14.89
N GLN A 193 -1.51 -0.18 13.79
CA GLN A 193 -2.51 -1.18 13.41
C GLN A 193 -1.91 -2.59 13.28
N PHE A 194 -0.76 -2.71 12.63
CA PHE A 194 -0.13 -4.02 12.40
C PHE A 194 0.69 -4.54 13.59
N THR A 195 1.21 -3.66 14.43
CA THR A 195 1.99 -4.06 15.61
C THR A 195 1.13 -4.34 16.84
N ALA A 196 0.00 -3.63 17.00
CA ALA A 196 -0.95 -3.85 18.07
C ALA A 196 -1.95 -4.99 17.78
N VAL A 197 -2.07 -5.43 16.53
CA VAL A 197 -3.03 -6.46 16.09
C VAL A 197 -2.27 -7.62 15.45
N PRO A 198 -1.69 -8.55 16.23
CA PRO A 198 -0.77 -9.57 15.72
C PRO A 198 -1.35 -10.47 14.63
N TRP A 199 -2.65 -10.76 14.67
CA TRP A 199 -3.33 -11.62 13.69
C TRP A 199 -3.62 -10.93 12.35
N LEU A 200 -3.57 -9.59 12.27
CA LEU A 200 -4.00 -8.83 11.10
C LEU A 200 -3.14 -9.11 9.86
N ARG A 201 -1.82 -9.22 10.06
CA ARG A 201 -0.88 -9.57 9.00
C ARG A 201 -1.20 -10.93 8.40
N ASP A 202 -1.31 -11.95 9.25
CA ASP A 202 -1.53 -13.33 8.81
C ASP A 202 -2.90 -13.48 8.16
N HIS A 203 -3.90 -12.75 8.65
CA HIS A 203 -5.24 -12.69 8.03
C HIS A 203 -5.18 -12.10 6.62
N LEU A 204 -4.53 -10.95 6.43
CA LEU A 204 -4.38 -10.35 5.10
C LEU A 204 -3.56 -11.23 4.15
N GLU A 205 -2.49 -11.83 4.64
CA GLU A 205 -1.69 -12.79 3.86
C GLU A 205 -2.54 -13.98 3.41
N GLY A 206 -3.34 -14.56 4.31
CA GLY A 206 -4.25 -15.65 4.01
C GLY A 206 -5.31 -15.27 2.96
N GLU A 207 -5.91 -14.08 3.06
CA GLU A 207 -6.86 -13.58 2.06
C GLU A 207 -6.20 -13.36 0.69
N ILE A 208 -4.98 -12.79 0.66
CA ILE A 208 -4.22 -12.60 -0.58
C ILE A 208 -3.87 -13.96 -1.21
N GLN A 209 -3.39 -14.92 -0.42
CA GLN A 209 -3.06 -16.25 -0.90
C GLN A 209 -4.31 -17.00 -1.41
N SER A 210 -5.44 -16.87 -0.74
CA SER A 210 -6.71 -17.42 -1.18
C SER A 210 -7.14 -16.79 -2.52
N PHE A 211 -7.04 -15.47 -2.66
CA PHE A 211 -7.33 -14.78 -3.92
C PHE A 211 -6.44 -15.29 -5.07
N LEU A 212 -5.15 -15.41 -4.82
CA LEU A 212 -4.18 -15.92 -5.80
C LEU A 212 -4.39 -17.41 -6.10
N GLY A 213 -4.80 -18.19 -5.10
CA GLY A 213 -5.09 -19.62 -5.23
C GLY A 213 -6.31 -19.93 -6.09
N GLU A 214 -7.35 -19.13 -5.99
CA GLU A 214 -8.58 -19.20 -6.81
C GLU A 214 -8.35 -18.75 -8.27
N THR A 215 -7.15 -18.27 -8.58
CA THR A 215 -6.82 -17.80 -9.92
C THR A 215 -6.57 -19.00 -10.83
N GLU A 216 -7.61 -19.47 -11.53
CA GLU A 216 -7.48 -20.34 -12.72
C GLU A 216 -7.05 -19.55 -13.97
N VAL A 217 -6.57 -18.32 -13.76
CA VAL A 217 -6.23 -17.43 -14.88
C VAL A 217 -5.01 -17.99 -15.59
N ASP A 218 -5.17 -18.20 -16.89
CA ASP A 218 -4.07 -18.47 -17.80
C ASP A 218 -3.00 -17.38 -17.59
N PRO A 219 -1.75 -17.79 -17.32
CA PRO A 219 -0.64 -16.86 -17.15
C PRO A 219 -0.52 -15.80 -18.25
N MET A 220 -0.90 -16.16 -19.47
CA MET A 220 -0.94 -15.24 -20.61
C MET A 220 -1.95 -14.11 -20.42
N THR A 221 -3.09 -14.37 -19.78
CA THR A 221 -4.10 -13.33 -19.52
C THR A 221 -3.61 -12.30 -18.49
N VAL A 222 -2.86 -12.71 -17.47
CA VAL A 222 -2.23 -11.77 -16.51
C VAL A 222 -1.16 -10.93 -17.20
N LEU A 223 -0.34 -11.56 -18.04
CA LEU A 223 0.72 -10.91 -18.79
C LEU A 223 0.17 -9.92 -19.82
N GLU A 224 -0.89 -10.29 -20.54
CA GLU A 224 -1.58 -9.42 -21.50
C GLU A 224 -2.15 -8.19 -20.81
N ARG A 225 -2.70 -8.32 -19.60
CA ARG A 225 -3.22 -7.20 -18.81
C ARG A 225 -2.14 -6.28 -18.28
N LEU A 226 -1.02 -6.84 -17.77
CA LEU A 226 0.15 -6.04 -17.41
C LEU A 226 0.69 -5.28 -18.63
N ARG A 227 0.64 -5.91 -19.79
CA ARG A 227 1.08 -5.33 -21.06
C ARG A 227 0.12 -4.23 -21.56
N GLU A 228 -1.19 -4.44 -21.46
CA GLU A 228 -2.19 -3.42 -21.73
C GLU A 228 -2.06 -2.22 -20.77
N ALA A 229 -1.77 -2.49 -19.50
CA ALA A 229 -1.47 -1.47 -18.52
C ALA A 229 -0.25 -0.65 -18.89
N ALA A 230 0.84 -1.32 -19.25
CA ALA A 230 2.08 -0.68 -19.66
C ALA A 230 1.93 0.06 -21.00
N SER A 231 1.17 -0.49 -21.95
CA SER A 231 0.91 0.16 -23.25
C SER A 231 -0.03 1.36 -23.14
N SER A 232 -0.98 1.34 -22.21
CA SER A 232 -1.82 2.50 -21.87
C SER A 232 -1.01 3.63 -21.25
N LEU A 233 0.09 3.29 -20.56
CA LEU A 233 1.05 4.24 -20.02
C LEU A 233 1.96 4.85 -21.11
N ALA A 234 2.20 4.13 -22.20
CA ALA A 234 3.12 4.52 -23.28
C ALA A 234 2.43 5.09 -24.53
N GLY A 235 1.12 4.89 -24.73
CA GLY A 235 0.42 5.15 -25.97
C GLY A 235 -0.78 6.09 -25.85
N ASN A 236 -0.75 7.13 -26.66
CA ASN A 236 -1.85 8.04 -26.94
C ASN A 236 -2.92 7.29 -27.75
N ARG A 237 -3.97 6.74 -27.12
CA ARG A 237 -5.15 6.26 -27.83
C ARG A 237 -6.40 7.00 -27.40
N SER A 238 -7.00 7.59 -28.42
CA SER A 238 -8.20 8.41 -28.44
C SER A 238 -9.45 7.69 -27.94
N ASP A 239 -10.24 8.51 -27.27
CA ASP A 239 -11.60 8.34 -26.80
C ASP A 239 -12.49 7.51 -27.76
N GLU A 240 -12.97 6.37 -27.31
CA GLU A 240 -14.30 5.87 -27.64
C GLU A 240 -15.00 5.54 -26.32
N GLU A 241 -16.07 6.28 -26.08
CA GLU A 241 -16.99 6.14 -24.98
C GLU A 241 -17.66 4.76 -25.03
N ASP A 242 -17.31 3.89 -24.08
CA ASP A 242 -18.08 2.68 -23.82
C ASP A 242 -18.92 2.90 -22.55
N GLU A 243 -20.17 3.30 -22.74
CA GLU A 243 -21.21 3.36 -21.72
C GLU A 243 -21.56 1.95 -21.25
N GLY A 244 -20.80 1.41 -20.33
CA GLY A 244 -21.07 0.10 -19.76
C GLY A 244 -19.94 -0.45 -18.91
N GLY A 245 -19.01 0.39 -18.50
CA GLY A 245 -17.72 0.10 -17.87
C GLY A 245 -17.72 -0.88 -16.70
N ARG A 246 -17.95 -2.16 -16.96
CA ARG A 246 -17.39 -3.23 -16.14
C ARG A 246 -15.89 -3.23 -16.40
N THR A 247 -15.10 -2.89 -15.41
CA THR A 247 -13.64 -2.99 -15.46
C THR A 247 -13.26 -4.41 -15.93
N LEU A 248 -12.28 -4.52 -16.83
CA LEU A 248 -11.77 -5.83 -17.30
C LEU A 248 -11.45 -6.78 -16.13
N VAL A 249 -11.12 -6.22 -14.96
CA VAL A 249 -10.94 -6.93 -13.69
C VAL A 249 -12.23 -7.57 -13.18
N GLU A 250 -13.40 -6.95 -13.39
CA GLU A 250 -14.70 -7.51 -12.94
C GLU A 250 -15.23 -8.61 -13.86
N ILE A 251 -14.84 -8.62 -15.12
CA ILE A 251 -15.32 -9.60 -16.13
C ILE A 251 -14.71 -10.99 -15.93
N VAL A 252 -13.52 -11.07 -15.30
CA VAL A 252 -12.73 -12.32 -15.21
C VAL A 252 -12.69 -12.89 -13.80
N GLN A 253 -13.33 -12.26 -12.82
CA GLN A 253 -13.34 -12.75 -11.44
C GLN A 253 -14.42 -13.82 -11.23
N THR A 254 -14.02 -14.93 -10.59
CA THR A 254 -14.99 -15.91 -10.07
C THR A 254 -15.85 -15.29 -8.94
N PRO A 255 -17.01 -15.85 -8.60
CA PRO A 255 -17.76 -15.41 -7.43
C PRO A 255 -16.93 -15.43 -6.13
N ALA A 256 -16.09 -16.46 -5.94
CA ALA A 256 -15.18 -16.57 -4.81
C ALA A 256 -14.15 -15.45 -4.79
N GLN A 257 -13.52 -15.14 -5.92
CA GLN A 257 -12.58 -14.01 -6.02
C GLN A 257 -13.23 -12.67 -5.72
N ARG A 258 -14.47 -12.44 -6.16
CA ARG A 258 -15.22 -11.20 -5.85
C ARG A 258 -15.48 -11.05 -4.36
N GLU A 259 -15.79 -12.16 -3.68
CA GLU A 259 -16.03 -12.18 -2.25
C GLU A 259 -14.74 -11.86 -1.47
N ILE A 260 -13.62 -12.54 -1.80
CA ILE A 260 -12.31 -12.28 -1.18
C ILE A 260 -11.88 -10.83 -1.41
N LEU A 261 -12.00 -10.32 -2.63
CA LEU A 261 -11.68 -8.93 -2.94
C LEU A 261 -12.58 -7.95 -2.17
N GLY A 262 -13.85 -8.31 -1.96
CA GLY A 262 -14.78 -7.55 -1.13
C GLY A 262 -14.30 -7.45 0.33
N ARG A 263 -13.84 -8.56 0.93
CA ARG A 263 -13.27 -8.58 2.29
C ARG A 263 -11.97 -7.76 2.36
N LEU A 264 -11.02 -8.00 1.46
CA LEU A 264 -9.77 -7.22 1.38
C LEU A 264 -10.04 -5.72 1.25
N THR A 265 -11.00 -5.36 0.40
CA THR A 265 -11.38 -3.95 0.21
C THR A 265 -11.97 -3.33 1.47
N ALA A 266 -12.81 -4.06 2.20
CA ALA A 266 -13.39 -3.57 3.45
C ALA A 266 -12.31 -3.35 4.53
N VAL A 267 -11.36 -4.29 4.65
CA VAL A 267 -10.23 -4.13 5.57
C VAL A 267 -9.35 -2.95 5.17
N MET A 268 -9.01 -2.78 3.90
CA MET A 268 -8.23 -1.63 3.43
C MET A 268 -8.96 -0.31 3.69
N SER A 269 -10.29 -0.27 3.49
CA SER A 269 -11.09 0.92 3.79
C SER A 269 -11.10 1.25 5.28
N LEU A 270 -11.14 0.24 6.14
CA LEU A 270 -11.02 0.40 7.58
C LEU A 270 -9.64 0.97 7.97
N LEU A 271 -8.56 0.37 7.46
CA LEU A 271 -7.19 0.77 7.81
C LEU A 271 -6.92 2.23 7.43
N GLU A 272 -7.23 2.59 6.17
CA GLU A 272 -7.05 3.94 5.66
C GLU A 272 -7.99 4.94 6.37
N GLY A 273 -9.26 4.57 6.54
CA GLY A 273 -10.22 5.43 7.23
C GLY A 273 -9.86 5.69 8.69
N HIS A 274 -9.28 4.69 9.37
CA HIS A 274 -8.77 4.86 10.73
C HIS A 274 -7.54 5.77 10.75
N ALA A 275 -6.61 5.63 9.79
CA ALA A 275 -5.45 6.51 9.69
C ALA A 275 -5.87 7.97 9.40
N ASP A 276 -6.81 8.18 8.47
CA ASP A 276 -7.38 9.50 8.18
C ASP A 276 -8.09 10.10 9.43
N TYR A 277 -8.84 9.29 10.18
CA TYR A 277 -9.52 9.72 11.40
C TYR A 277 -8.53 10.11 12.50
N VAL A 278 -7.44 9.35 12.68
CA VAL A 278 -6.42 9.60 13.72
C VAL A 278 -5.66 10.88 13.42
N MET A 279 -5.15 11.03 12.19
CA MET A 279 -4.34 12.21 11.84
C MET A 279 -5.14 13.52 11.92
N ASP A 280 -6.48 13.44 11.77
CA ASP A 280 -7.35 14.59 12.01
C ASP A 280 -7.66 14.81 13.49
N GLY A 281 -7.89 13.71 14.20
CA GLY A 281 -8.32 13.72 15.59
C GLY A 281 -7.21 14.15 16.56
N VAL A 282 -5.93 13.90 16.22
CA VAL A 282 -4.77 14.44 16.96
C VAL A 282 -4.82 15.98 16.97
N GLY A 283 -5.31 16.58 15.89
CA GLY A 283 -5.80 17.96 15.86
C GLY A 283 -4.76 19.06 15.87
N PRO A 284 -5.22 20.33 15.93
CA PRO A 284 -4.37 21.50 15.77
C PRO A 284 -3.42 21.76 16.96
N ALA A 285 -3.60 21.08 18.09
CA ALA A 285 -2.67 21.14 19.20
C ALA A 285 -1.32 20.46 18.86
N VAL A 286 -1.33 19.50 17.91
CA VAL A 286 -0.15 18.77 17.46
C VAL A 286 0.28 19.22 16.07
N VAL A 287 -0.67 19.44 15.16
CA VAL A 287 -0.45 19.95 13.80
C VAL A 287 -1.26 21.23 13.62
N PRO A 288 -0.69 22.41 13.91
CA PRO A 288 -1.42 23.69 13.88
C PRO A 288 -2.14 23.98 12.57
N SER A 289 -1.54 23.66 11.43
CA SER A 289 -2.09 23.90 10.09
C SER A 289 -2.88 22.71 9.50
N VAL A 290 -3.29 21.73 10.32
CA VAL A 290 -3.97 20.50 9.86
C VAL A 290 -5.17 20.76 8.94
N GLY A 291 -5.98 21.77 9.25
CA GLY A 291 -7.15 22.16 8.45
C GLY A 291 -6.77 22.61 7.04
N GLU A 292 -5.75 23.48 6.93
CA GLU A 292 -5.22 23.95 5.65
C GLU A 292 -4.61 22.82 4.82
N ILE A 293 -3.75 22.00 5.43
CA ILE A 293 -3.12 20.85 4.79
C ILE A 293 -4.20 19.95 4.20
N ARG A 294 -5.22 19.62 4.99
CA ARG A 294 -6.30 18.73 4.57
C ARG A 294 -7.09 19.28 3.39
N GLU A 295 -7.44 20.55 3.41
CA GLU A 295 -8.19 21.22 2.34
C GLU A 295 -7.40 21.19 1.03
N LYS A 296 -6.15 21.65 1.07
CA LYS A 296 -5.24 21.67 -0.09
C LYS A 296 -4.96 20.25 -0.62
N PHE A 297 -4.80 19.26 0.27
CA PHE A 297 -4.59 17.87 -0.13
C PHE A 297 -5.83 17.25 -0.78
N LYS A 298 -7.04 17.57 -0.30
CA LYS A 298 -8.32 17.17 -0.93
C LYS A 298 -8.47 17.79 -2.32
N GLU A 299 -8.18 19.08 -2.46
CA GLU A 299 -8.19 19.77 -3.75
C GLU A 299 -7.18 19.16 -4.74
N ARG A 300 -5.97 18.86 -4.28
CA ARG A 300 -4.96 18.19 -5.09
C ARG A 300 -5.45 16.83 -5.58
N ARG A 301 -6.07 16.03 -4.71
CA ARG A 301 -6.67 14.74 -5.08
C ARG A 301 -7.80 14.90 -6.10
N ALA A 302 -8.55 15.98 -6.03
CA ALA A 302 -9.64 16.29 -6.97
C ALA A 302 -9.12 16.81 -8.32
N LYS A 303 -8.10 17.69 -8.32
CA LYS A 303 -7.52 18.33 -9.52
C LYS A 303 -6.45 17.48 -10.22
N GLY A 304 -5.78 16.59 -9.49
CA GLY A 304 -4.48 16.01 -9.84
C GLY A 304 -4.50 14.74 -10.67
N ALA A 305 -5.59 14.40 -11.34
CA ALA A 305 -5.58 13.26 -12.25
C ALA A 305 -4.96 13.66 -13.60
N SER A 306 -3.63 13.53 -13.74
CA SER A 306 -3.03 13.51 -15.08
C SER A 306 -3.68 12.39 -15.90
N ARG A 307 -3.71 12.49 -17.25
CA ARG A 307 -4.25 11.43 -18.12
C ARG A 307 -3.66 10.06 -17.77
N LEU A 308 -2.40 10.02 -17.36
CA LEU A 308 -1.70 8.83 -16.89
C LEU A 308 -2.25 8.33 -15.53
N ASP A 309 -2.54 9.23 -14.62
CA ASP A 309 -3.18 8.92 -13.33
C ASP A 309 -4.58 8.36 -13.52
N GLN A 310 -5.35 8.95 -14.42
CA GLN A 310 -6.69 8.49 -14.78
C GLN A 310 -6.64 7.10 -15.43
N ALA A 311 -5.70 6.87 -16.34
CA ALA A 311 -5.52 5.56 -16.98
C ALA A 311 -5.14 4.49 -15.96
N LEU A 312 -4.19 4.76 -15.05
CA LEU A 312 -3.81 3.84 -13.97
C LEU A 312 -4.92 3.63 -12.95
N ARG A 313 -5.64 4.68 -12.57
CA ARG A 313 -6.81 4.56 -11.69
C ARG A 313 -7.89 3.69 -12.33
N LYS A 314 -8.20 3.91 -13.60
CA LYS A 314 -9.17 3.12 -14.37
C LYS A 314 -8.71 1.66 -14.51
N LEU A 315 -7.43 1.44 -14.81
CA LEU A 315 -6.84 0.12 -14.97
C LEU A 315 -6.81 -0.70 -13.66
N LEU A 316 -6.41 -0.04 -12.56
CA LEU A 316 -6.32 -0.68 -11.24
C LEU A 316 -7.67 -0.66 -10.47
N GLY A 317 -8.75 -0.13 -11.08
CA GLY A 317 -10.04 0.05 -10.42
C GLY A 317 -9.99 1.03 -9.24
N LEU A 318 -9.02 1.96 -9.22
CA LEU A 318 -8.76 2.86 -8.10
C LEU A 318 -9.85 3.93 -7.92
N ASP A 319 -10.62 4.27 -8.96
CA ASP A 319 -11.72 5.25 -8.84
C ASP A 319 -12.87 4.75 -7.96
N ALA A 320 -13.14 3.45 -7.99
CA ALA A 320 -14.04 2.81 -7.03
C ALA A 320 -13.42 2.79 -5.62
N LYS A 321 -12.09 2.56 -5.50
CA LYS A 321 -11.36 2.55 -4.23
C LYS A 321 -11.30 3.93 -3.55
N LEU A 322 -11.12 5.02 -4.30
CA LEU A 322 -11.07 6.37 -3.71
C LEU A 322 -12.41 6.81 -3.09
N ARG A 323 -13.55 6.31 -3.60
CA ARG A 323 -14.85 6.48 -2.94
C ARG A 323 -14.92 5.66 -1.64
N GLN A 324 -14.34 4.48 -1.63
CA GLN A 324 -14.32 3.58 -0.48
C GLN A 324 -13.46 4.11 0.69
N TYR A 325 -12.38 4.86 0.46
CA TYR A 325 -11.58 5.48 1.53
C TYR A 325 -12.38 6.54 2.30
N ARG A 326 -13.20 7.36 1.62
CA ARG A 326 -14.12 8.29 2.30
C ARG A 326 -15.18 7.56 3.14
N ASP A 327 -15.62 6.39 2.68
CA ASP A 327 -16.55 5.55 3.42
C ASP A 327 -15.89 4.95 4.67
N GLY A 328 -14.59 4.65 4.62
CA GLY A 328 -13.82 4.17 5.76
C GLY A 328 -13.71 5.20 6.88
N GLU A 329 -13.33 6.45 6.59
CA GLU A 329 -13.26 7.52 7.60
C GLU A 329 -14.64 7.79 8.21
N ARG A 330 -15.69 7.84 7.37
CA ARG A 330 -17.07 8.02 7.84
C ARG A 330 -17.51 6.89 8.76
N PHE A 331 -17.15 5.63 8.43
CA PHE A 331 -17.41 4.47 9.27
C PHE A 331 -16.75 4.63 10.64
N VAL A 332 -15.45 4.90 10.68
CA VAL A 332 -14.70 5.05 11.94
C VAL A 332 -15.30 6.17 12.79
N ARG A 333 -15.55 7.32 12.20
CA ARG A 333 -16.13 8.47 12.87
C ARG A 333 -17.49 8.14 13.48
N ALA A 334 -18.40 7.56 12.71
CA ALA A 334 -19.74 7.22 13.15
C ALA A 334 -19.71 6.18 14.29
N VAL A 335 -18.85 5.17 14.20
CA VAL A 335 -18.70 4.16 15.25
C VAL A 335 -18.12 4.78 16.52
N VAL A 336 -17.08 5.61 16.41
CA VAL A 336 -16.47 6.27 17.59
C VAL A 336 -17.45 7.24 18.23
N GLU A 337 -18.26 7.96 17.47
CA GLU A 337 -19.32 8.83 17.99
C GLU A 337 -20.40 8.05 18.76
N GLU A 338 -20.74 6.82 18.34
CA GLU A 338 -21.78 6.00 18.96
C GLU A 338 -21.29 5.24 20.18
N VAL A 339 -20.10 4.61 20.10
CA VAL A 339 -19.61 3.66 21.15
C VAL A 339 -18.27 4.04 21.77
N GLY A 340 -17.71 5.18 21.40
CA GLY A 340 -16.40 5.66 21.85
C GLY A 340 -15.23 4.90 21.22
N MET A 341 -13.99 5.36 21.49
CA MET A 341 -12.78 4.76 20.94
C MET A 341 -12.59 3.31 21.44
N ASP A 342 -12.86 3.03 22.70
CA ASP A 342 -12.74 1.68 23.24
C ASP A 342 -13.76 0.72 22.63
N GLY A 343 -14.95 1.21 22.33
CA GLY A 343 -15.97 0.48 21.58
C GLY A 343 -15.55 0.21 20.14
N PHE A 344 -14.99 1.21 19.46
CA PHE A 344 -14.43 1.03 18.12
C PHE A 344 -13.28 0.02 18.11
N ASN A 345 -12.40 0.05 19.10
CA ASN A 345 -11.25 -0.85 19.18
C ASN A 345 -11.62 -2.35 19.25
N ARG A 346 -12.89 -2.69 19.48
CA ARG A 346 -13.36 -4.08 19.33
C ARG A 346 -13.17 -4.60 17.90
N VAL A 347 -13.03 -3.72 16.91
CA VAL A 347 -12.74 -4.10 15.52
C VAL A 347 -11.44 -4.90 15.40
N TRP A 348 -10.49 -4.67 16.30
CA TRP A 348 -9.18 -5.30 16.32
C TRP A 348 -9.12 -6.61 17.11
N THR A 349 -10.24 -7.10 17.65
CA THR A 349 -10.27 -8.28 18.52
C THR A 349 -10.04 -9.58 17.77
N SER A 350 -10.62 -9.72 16.58
CA SER A 350 -10.50 -10.92 15.74
C SER A 350 -10.91 -10.65 14.30
N PRO A 351 -10.60 -11.54 13.36
CA PRO A 351 -11.09 -11.43 11.98
C PRO A 351 -12.63 -11.33 11.88
N ASN A 352 -13.35 -11.94 12.83
CA ASN A 352 -14.83 -11.91 12.84
C ASN A 352 -15.42 -10.56 13.25
N THR A 353 -14.61 -9.68 13.85
CA THR A 353 -15.04 -8.32 14.22
C THR A 353 -14.72 -7.29 13.13
N LEU A 354 -13.97 -7.64 12.09
CA LEU A 354 -13.77 -6.78 10.94
C LEU A 354 -15.10 -6.44 10.27
N PRO A 355 -15.28 -5.19 9.79
CA PRO A 355 -16.49 -4.81 9.08
C PRO A 355 -16.54 -5.43 7.69
N THR A 356 -17.73 -5.78 7.25
CA THR A 356 -18.02 -6.10 5.85
C THR A 356 -18.14 -4.81 5.04
N LYS A 357 -18.08 -4.93 3.71
CA LYS A 357 -18.31 -3.78 2.80
C LYS A 357 -19.68 -3.11 3.04
N ALA A 358 -20.71 -3.90 3.36
CA ALA A 358 -22.03 -3.39 3.68
C ALA A 358 -22.05 -2.60 4.99
N GLU A 359 -21.33 -3.07 6.00
CA GLU A 359 -21.23 -2.40 7.30
C GLU A 359 -20.36 -1.13 7.23
N ILE A 360 -19.34 -1.08 6.39
CA ILE A 360 -18.62 0.19 6.10
C ILE A 360 -19.60 1.26 5.59
N ALA A 361 -20.55 0.86 4.74
CA ALA A 361 -21.58 1.79 4.25
C ALA A 361 -22.66 2.11 5.29
N LYS A 362 -22.90 1.21 6.27
CA LYS A 362 -23.91 1.32 7.33
C LYS A 362 -23.32 0.98 8.69
N PRO A 363 -22.59 1.91 9.33
CA PRO A 363 -21.86 1.67 10.59
C PRO A 363 -22.72 1.08 11.73
N ALA A 364 -23.98 1.48 11.83
CA ALA A 364 -24.90 0.97 12.84
C ALA A 364 -25.13 -0.54 12.79
N ASP A 365 -25.03 -1.15 11.59
CA ASP A 365 -25.15 -2.61 11.44
C ASP A 365 -23.95 -3.32 12.09
N TRP A 366 -22.74 -2.75 11.94
CA TRP A 366 -21.54 -3.25 12.61
C TRP A 366 -21.64 -3.12 14.13
N VAL A 367 -22.08 -1.96 14.64
CA VAL A 367 -22.29 -1.73 16.08
C VAL A 367 -23.27 -2.75 16.62
N ALA A 368 -24.41 -2.94 15.94
CA ALA A 368 -25.41 -3.93 16.34
C ALA A 368 -24.84 -5.37 16.38
N ARG A 369 -24.02 -5.76 15.42
CA ARG A 369 -23.42 -7.09 15.36
C ARG A 369 -22.36 -7.32 16.43
N VAL A 370 -21.48 -6.34 16.65
CA VAL A 370 -20.30 -6.51 17.52
C VAL A 370 -20.61 -6.21 18.98
N HIS A 371 -21.53 -5.25 19.25
CA HIS A 371 -21.82 -4.82 20.63
C HIS A 371 -23.04 -5.49 21.24
N ARG A 372 -24.11 -5.81 20.48
CA ARG A 372 -25.31 -6.44 21.04
C ARG A 372 -25.19 -7.95 21.23
N ARG A 373 -24.22 -8.61 20.59
CA ARG A 373 -23.97 -10.05 20.77
C ARG A 373 -23.29 -10.41 22.09
N THR A 374 -22.82 -9.45 22.87
CA THR A 374 -22.13 -9.66 24.14
C THR A 374 -23.08 -9.60 25.35
N GLU A 375 -24.38 -9.32 25.16
CA GLU A 375 -25.38 -9.24 26.24
C GLU A 375 -26.25 -10.50 26.36
N SER A 376 -25.95 -11.57 25.64
CA SER A 376 -26.60 -12.90 25.72
C SER A 376 -25.51 -13.97 26.11
#